data_9c48a61fb4d99a8bb96f9be1d363cda0
#
_entry.id   9c48a61fb4d99a8bb96f9be1d363cda0
#
_cell.length_a   1.000
_cell.length_b   1.000
_cell.length_c   1.000
_cell.angle_alpha   90.00
_cell.angle_beta   90.00
_cell.angle_gamma   90.00
#
_symmetry.space_group_name_H-M   'P 1'
#
loop_
_entity.id
_entity.type
_entity.pdbx_description
1 polymer ?
#
loop_
_entity_poly.entity_id
_entity_poly.type
_entity_poly.pdbx_seq_one_letter_code
_entity_poly.pdbx_strand_id
1 'polypeptide(L)'
;MKKTILVAAVVAMMTAAITLTTTWAQQGKKEIVGVTPGQVRWFTPSYYKDGRQRAQLSGDSSRGGAWVDRVKIPAGGRILAHTHPHDELVTVIEGTWYLGEGQRFDPAKLKGYPAGSFIVIPAGVPHFAAAQEGAVIVQLNGIGRFDTDYLEK
;
A
#
# COMPACT_ATOMS: atom_id res chain seq x y z
N MET A 1 45.57 49.70 -60.53
CA MET A 1 44.69 49.95 -59.36
C MET A 1 44.02 48.63 -58.99
N LYS A 2 44.57 47.90 -58.03
CA LYS A 2 44.00 46.59 -57.60
C LYS A 2 43.32 46.79 -56.24
N LYS A 3 42.04 46.67 -56.16
CA LYS A 3 41.27 46.75 -54.90
C LYS A 3 41.35 45.40 -54.21
N THR A 4 42.05 45.39 -53.09
CA THR A 4 42.10 44.21 -52.22
C THR A 4 40.87 44.20 -51.34
N ILE A 5 40.00 43.19 -51.54
CA ILE A 5 38.85 42.99 -50.72
C ILE A 5 39.31 42.15 -49.51
N LEU A 6 39.25 42.74 -48.35
CA LEU A 6 39.54 42.08 -47.09
C LEU A 6 38.21 41.30 -46.62
N VAL A 7 38.24 39.98 -46.74
CA VAL A 7 37.17 39.15 -46.20
C VAL A 7 37.46 38.88 -44.72
N ALA A 8 36.75 39.57 -43.85
CA ALA A 8 36.78 39.28 -42.44
C ALA A 8 35.92 38.04 -42.17
N ALA A 9 36.55 36.90 -41.91
CA ALA A 9 35.89 35.72 -41.42
C ALA A 9 35.54 35.92 -39.95
N VAL A 10 34.27 36.14 -39.66
CA VAL A 10 33.74 36.13 -38.30
C VAL A 10 33.57 34.69 -37.90
N VAL A 11 34.54 34.17 -37.15
CA VAL A 11 34.40 32.87 -36.48
C VAL A 11 33.50 33.07 -35.27
N ALA A 12 32.19 32.72 -35.42
CA ALA A 12 31.28 32.62 -34.29
C ALA A 12 31.65 31.39 -33.49
N MET A 13 32.40 31.58 -32.40
CA MET A 13 32.54 30.56 -31.36
C MET A 13 31.18 30.43 -30.66
N MET A 14 30.39 29.43 -31.06
CA MET A 14 29.30 28.93 -30.25
C MET A 14 29.90 28.20 -29.03
N THR A 15 30.07 28.91 -27.95
CA THR A 15 30.27 28.28 -26.62
C THR A 15 28.95 27.65 -26.23
N ALA A 16 28.80 26.34 -26.48
CA ALA A 16 27.78 25.55 -25.88
C ALA A 16 28.02 25.53 -24.37
N ALA A 17 27.35 26.41 -23.65
CA ALA A 17 27.26 26.34 -22.22
C ALA A 17 26.46 25.06 -21.90
N ILE A 18 27.19 23.97 -21.63
CA ILE A 18 26.61 22.77 -21.02
C ILE A 18 26.21 23.19 -19.60
N THR A 19 25.00 23.68 -19.43
CA THR A 19 24.40 23.79 -18.11
C THR A 19 24.23 22.37 -17.61
N LEU A 20 25.22 21.90 -16.83
CA LEU A 20 25.01 20.78 -15.94
C LEU A 20 23.89 21.22 -14.98
N THR A 21 22.65 20.93 -15.34
CA THR A 21 21.59 20.90 -14.37
C THR A 21 21.90 19.70 -13.46
N THR A 22 22.65 19.96 -12.38
CA THR A 22 22.68 19.07 -11.25
C THR A 22 21.24 19.01 -10.77
N THR A 23 20.51 17.99 -11.23
CA THR A 23 19.29 17.56 -10.56
C THR A 23 19.71 17.10 -9.18
N TRP A 24 19.80 18.06 -8.25
CA TRP A 24 19.75 17.73 -6.85
C TRP A 24 18.42 16.97 -6.73
N ALA A 25 18.53 15.65 -6.58
CA ALA A 25 17.39 14.87 -6.14
C ALA A 25 16.85 15.63 -4.94
N GLN A 26 15.69 16.23 -5.10
CA GLN A 26 15.04 17.01 -4.07
C GLN A 26 14.78 15.99 -2.96
N GLN A 27 15.74 15.88 -2.03
CA GLN A 27 15.52 15.14 -0.79
C GLN A 27 14.41 15.92 -0.11
N GLY A 28 13.19 15.44 -0.33
CA GLY A 28 12.02 16.01 0.29
C GLY A 28 12.33 16.16 1.77
N LYS A 29 12.06 17.35 2.31
CA LYS A 29 12.26 17.66 3.73
C LYS A 29 11.72 16.49 4.54
N LYS A 30 12.56 15.85 5.33
CA LYS A 30 12.13 14.76 6.20
C LYS A 30 11.30 15.37 7.31
N GLU A 31 10.01 15.12 7.28
CA GLU A 31 9.06 15.61 8.27
C GLU A 31 8.40 14.46 8.99
N ILE A 32 8.03 14.72 10.26
CA ILE A 32 7.18 13.79 11.00
C ILE A 32 5.78 13.85 10.41
N VAL A 33 5.27 12.71 9.97
CA VAL A 33 3.90 12.56 9.46
C VAL A 33 3.07 11.82 10.50
N GLY A 34 2.03 12.47 11.00
CA GLY A 34 1.05 11.88 11.91
C GLY A 34 -0.34 11.87 11.27
N VAL A 35 -1.07 10.76 11.41
CA VAL A 35 -2.45 10.61 10.92
C VAL A 35 -3.33 10.22 12.09
N THR A 36 -4.24 11.13 12.49
CA THR A 36 -5.25 10.82 13.51
C THR A 36 -6.39 9.99 12.92
N PRO A 37 -7.22 9.30 13.72
CA PRO A 37 -8.34 8.50 13.19
C PRO A 37 -9.27 9.26 12.24
N GLY A 38 -9.59 10.52 12.54
CA GLY A 38 -10.44 11.35 11.70
C GLY A 38 -9.79 11.85 10.40
N GLN A 39 -8.48 11.67 10.25
CA GLN A 39 -7.73 12.06 9.05
C GLN A 39 -7.47 10.89 8.12
N VAL A 40 -7.82 9.66 8.52
CA VAL A 40 -7.67 8.47 7.68
C VAL A 40 -8.52 8.61 6.43
N ARG A 41 -7.88 8.54 5.25
CA ARG A 41 -8.56 8.63 3.96
C ARG A 41 -8.95 7.24 3.46
N TRP A 42 -10.22 6.92 3.62
CA TRP A 42 -10.77 5.64 3.19
C TRP A 42 -11.18 5.69 1.71
N PHE A 43 -10.92 4.61 0.99
CA PHE A 43 -11.40 4.39 -0.37
C PHE A 43 -11.82 2.93 -0.55
N THR A 44 -12.67 2.66 -1.55
CA THR A 44 -13.09 1.30 -1.90
C THR A 44 -12.38 0.90 -3.19
N PRO A 45 -11.39 -0.01 -3.12
CA PRO A 45 -10.79 -0.58 -4.33
C PRO A 45 -11.84 -1.24 -5.21
N SER A 46 -11.70 -1.12 -6.52
CA SER A 46 -12.69 -1.66 -7.48
C SER A 46 -12.89 -3.17 -7.40
N TYR A 47 -11.90 -3.89 -6.87
CA TYR A 47 -11.94 -5.34 -6.64
C TYR A 47 -12.63 -5.73 -5.33
N TYR A 48 -12.89 -4.79 -4.40
CA TYR A 48 -13.72 -5.04 -3.21
C TYR A 48 -15.19 -4.96 -3.59
N LYS A 49 -15.90 -6.10 -3.48
CA LYS A 49 -17.34 -6.20 -3.79
C LYS A 49 -18.20 -6.38 -2.54
N ASP A 50 -17.60 -6.39 -1.37
CA ASP A 50 -18.19 -6.75 -0.08
C ASP A 50 -18.30 -5.53 0.89
N GLY A 51 -18.12 -4.33 0.37
CA GLY A 51 -18.22 -3.09 1.15
C GLY A 51 -16.99 -2.76 2.00
N ARG A 52 -15.93 -3.54 1.92
CA ARG A 52 -14.66 -3.21 2.57
C ARG A 52 -14.09 -1.90 2.03
N GLN A 53 -13.40 -1.20 2.90
CA GLN A 53 -12.62 -0.01 2.54
C GLN A 53 -11.16 -0.21 2.91
N ARG A 54 -10.29 0.47 2.21
CA ARG A 54 -8.85 0.48 2.47
C ARG A 54 -8.36 1.91 2.68
N ALA A 55 -7.34 2.08 3.49
CA ALA A 55 -6.62 3.34 3.64
C ALA A 55 -5.12 3.05 3.65
N GLN A 56 -4.40 3.72 2.79
CA GLN A 56 -2.94 3.64 2.72
C GLN A 56 -2.34 4.68 3.67
N LEU A 57 -1.59 4.25 4.67
CA LEU A 57 -0.99 5.12 5.67
C LEU A 57 0.47 5.44 5.39
N SER A 58 1.21 4.47 4.88
CA SER A 58 2.63 4.62 4.55
C SER A 58 3.03 3.61 3.48
N GLY A 59 3.96 3.98 2.61
CA GLY A 59 4.42 3.13 1.52
C GLY A 59 3.33 2.87 0.49
N ASP A 60 3.55 1.86 -0.36
CA ASP A 60 2.60 1.45 -1.40
C ASP A 60 2.61 -0.08 -1.50
N SER A 61 1.54 -0.70 -1.03
CA SER A 61 1.36 -2.15 -1.01
C SER A 61 1.19 -2.79 -2.40
N SER A 62 1.04 -2.00 -3.46
CA SER A 62 1.07 -2.48 -4.85
C SER A 62 2.48 -2.56 -5.43
N ARG A 63 3.48 -2.09 -4.69
CA ARG A 63 4.89 -2.02 -5.10
C ARG A 63 5.78 -2.82 -4.14
N GLY A 64 7.08 -2.81 -4.38
CA GLY A 64 8.06 -3.33 -3.42
C GLY A 64 8.34 -2.33 -2.29
N GLY A 65 8.86 -2.83 -1.17
CA GLY A 65 9.20 -2.02 0.00
C GLY A 65 8.26 -2.23 1.18
N ALA A 66 8.50 -1.51 2.26
CA ALA A 66 7.63 -1.56 3.45
C ALA A 66 6.38 -0.70 3.26
N TRP A 67 5.26 -1.17 3.75
CA TRP A 67 4.00 -0.46 3.69
C TRP A 67 3.14 -0.69 4.95
N VAL A 68 2.21 0.23 5.18
CA VAL A 68 1.20 0.16 6.24
C VAL A 68 -0.14 0.60 5.67
N ASP A 69 -1.11 -0.30 5.71
CA ASP A 69 -2.47 -0.04 5.28
C ASP A 69 -3.47 -0.33 6.41
N ARG A 70 -4.64 0.25 6.33
CA ARG A 70 -5.79 -0.17 7.14
C ARG A 70 -6.89 -0.72 6.25
N VAL A 71 -7.57 -1.72 6.75
CA VAL A 71 -8.77 -2.29 6.13
C VAL A 71 -9.92 -2.16 7.12
N LYS A 72 -11.02 -1.58 6.64
CA LYS A 72 -12.28 -1.51 7.37
C LYS A 72 -13.24 -2.51 6.77
N ILE A 73 -13.75 -3.40 7.61
CA ILE A 73 -14.68 -4.47 7.25
C ILE A 73 -16.03 -4.09 7.84
N PRO A 74 -17.11 -3.98 7.06
CA PRO A 74 -18.43 -3.64 7.59
C PRO A 74 -18.98 -4.77 8.49
N ALA A 75 -19.92 -4.45 9.35
CA ALA A 75 -20.60 -5.44 10.17
C ALA A 75 -21.21 -6.55 9.30
N GLY A 76 -21.03 -7.81 9.68
CA GLY A 76 -21.43 -8.98 8.90
C GLY A 76 -20.56 -9.30 7.69
N GLY A 77 -19.54 -8.48 7.44
CA GLY A 77 -18.60 -8.66 6.33
C GLY A 77 -17.78 -9.95 6.48
N ARG A 78 -17.50 -10.59 5.34
CA ARG A 78 -16.70 -11.82 5.26
C ARG A 78 -15.60 -11.66 4.25
N ILE A 79 -14.45 -12.21 4.57
CA ILE A 79 -13.32 -12.35 3.64
C ILE A 79 -13.17 -13.85 3.40
N LEU A 80 -13.44 -14.29 2.19
CA LEU A 80 -13.40 -15.70 1.79
C LEU A 80 -11.98 -16.24 1.89
N ALA A 81 -11.85 -17.57 1.87
CA ALA A 81 -10.55 -18.23 2.01
C ALA A 81 -9.60 -17.80 0.90
N HIS A 82 -8.39 -17.39 1.30
CA HIS A 82 -7.35 -16.85 0.43
C HIS A 82 -5.97 -17.08 1.03
N THR A 83 -4.95 -16.77 0.23
CA THR A 83 -3.54 -16.75 0.64
C THR A 83 -2.88 -15.45 0.22
N HIS A 84 -1.73 -15.15 0.83
CA HIS A 84 -0.83 -14.07 0.42
C HIS A 84 0.57 -14.60 0.11
N PRO A 85 1.33 -13.97 -0.80
CA PRO A 85 2.69 -14.38 -1.15
C PRO A 85 3.73 -14.03 -0.08
N HIS A 86 3.38 -13.16 0.87
CA HIS A 86 4.22 -12.70 1.97
C HIS A 86 3.49 -12.82 3.30
N ASP A 87 4.22 -12.81 4.40
CA ASP A 87 3.64 -12.77 5.74
C ASP A 87 2.76 -11.53 5.90
N GLU A 88 1.58 -11.71 6.45
CA GLU A 88 0.66 -10.65 6.80
C GLU A 88 0.73 -10.38 8.30
N LEU A 89 1.10 -9.16 8.66
CA LEU A 89 1.17 -8.70 10.05
C LEU A 89 -0.05 -7.84 10.35
N VAL A 90 -0.93 -8.35 11.20
CA VAL A 90 -2.22 -7.74 11.49
C VAL A 90 -2.28 -7.22 12.91
N THR A 91 -2.68 -5.96 13.08
CA THR A 91 -3.08 -5.41 14.38
C THR A 91 -4.55 -5.04 14.33
N VAL A 92 -5.34 -5.54 15.25
CA VAL A 92 -6.76 -5.15 15.38
C VAL A 92 -6.82 -3.78 16.05
N ILE A 93 -7.36 -2.78 15.33
CA ILE A 93 -7.46 -1.39 15.82
C ILE A 93 -8.83 -1.14 16.47
N GLU A 94 -9.91 -1.69 15.90
CA GLU A 94 -11.28 -1.47 16.35
C GLU A 94 -12.12 -2.72 16.13
N GLY A 95 -13.01 -3.03 17.07
CA GLY A 95 -13.90 -4.18 17.02
C GLY A 95 -13.22 -5.50 17.38
N THR A 96 -13.86 -6.60 17.01
CA THR A 96 -13.36 -7.98 17.14
C THR A 96 -13.22 -8.59 15.75
N TRP A 97 -11.97 -8.87 15.35
CA TRP A 97 -11.69 -9.54 14.08
C TRP A 97 -11.73 -11.05 14.26
N TYR A 98 -12.60 -11.73 13.54
CA TYR A 98 -12.71 -13.17 13.55
C TYR A 98 -11.90 -13.77 12.43
N LEU A 99 -10.93 -14.62 12.77
CA LEU A 99 -9.99 -15.26 11.83
C LEU A 99 -10.10 -16.78 11.97
N GLY A 100 -10.14 -17.47 10.83
CA GLY A 100 -10.09 -18.92 10.73
C GLY A 100 -9.05 -19.38 9.71
N GLU A 101 -8.53 -20.59 9.90
CA GLU A 101 -7.57 -21.22 9.01
C GLU A 101 -8.24 -22.32 8.19
N GLY A 102 -7.95 -22.36 6.87
CA GLY A 102 -8.46 -23.39 5.95
C GLY A 102 -8.72 -22.85 4.55
N GLN A 103 -8.94 -23.79 3.63
CA GLN A 103 -9.14 -23.50 2.21
C GLN A 103 -10.59 -23.10 1.85
N ARG A 104 -11.50 -23.13 2.82
CA ARG A 104 -12.90 -22.72 2.67
C ARG A 104 -13.35 -21.99 3.92
N PHE A 105 -14.23 -21.01 3.72
CA PHE A 105 -14.85 -20.27 4.82
C PHE A 105 -15.69 -21.23 5.69
N ASP A 106 -15.32 -21.34 6.95
CA ASP A 106 -16.01 -22.17 7.94
C ASP A 106 -16.24 -21.35 9.22
N PRO A 107 -17.48 -20.92 9.49
CA PRO A 107 -17.76 -20.10 10.66
C PRO A 107 -17.46 -20.82 11.99
N ALA A 108 -17.43 -22.15 12.02
CA ALA A 108 -17.11 -22.92 13.22
C ALA A 108 -15.61 -22.84 13.60
N LYS A 109 -14.76 -22.48 12.67
CA LYS A 109 -13.30 -22.31 12.87
C LYS A 109 -12.89 -20.88 13.21
N LEU A 110 -13.81 -19.94 13.24
CA LEU A 110 -13.53 -18.55 13.52
C LEU A 110 -13.17 -18.35 15.00
N LYS A 111 -12.03 -17.74 15.25
CA LYS A 111 -11.57 -17.29 16.57
C LYS A 111 -11.56 -15.77 16.59
N GLY A 112 -12.15 -15.17 17.62
CA GLY A 112 -12.22 -13.73 17.80
C GLY A 112 -10.90 -13.15 18.37
N TYR A 113 -10.47 -12.06 17.79
CA TYR A 113 -9.32 -11.26 18.21
C TYR A 113 -9.81 -9.81 18.44
N PRO A 114 -9.93 -9.37 19.71
CA PRO A 114 -10.39 -8.02 20.01
C PRO A 114 -9.34 -6.96 19.68
N ALA A 115 -9.74 -5.68 19.73
CA ALA A 115 -8.85 -4.55 19.56
C ALA A 115 -7.62 -4.66 20.47
N GLY A 116 -6.43 -4.33 19.92
CA GLY A 116 -5.13 -4.52 20.57
C GLY A 116 -4.47 -5.88 20.27
N SER A 117 -5.18 -6.85 19.68
CA SER A 117 -4.58 -8.12 19.27
C SER A 117 -3.60 -7.93 18.12
N PHE A 118 -2.53 -8.72 18.14
CA PHE A 118 -1.54 -8.81 17.07
C PHE A 118 -1.47 -10.25 16.54
N ILE A 119 -1.50 -10.41 15.24
CA ILE A 119 -1.52 -11.69 14.55
C ILE A 119 -0.47 -11.70 13.45
N VAL A 120 0.22 -12.82 13.28
CA VAL A 120 1.07 -13.10 12.13
C VAL A 120 0.43 -14.23 11.35
N ILE A 121 0.17 -13.98 10.06
CA ILE A 121 -0.29 -15.01 9.13
C ILE A 121 0.88 -15.27 8.17
N PRO A 122 1.54 -16.44 8.24
CA PRO A 122 2.67 -16.73 7.37
C PRO A 122 2.26 -16.82 5.90
N ALA A 123 3.19 -16.50 5.02
CA ALA A 123 3.02 -16.61 3.58
C ALA A 123 2.46 -17.98 3.17
N GLY A 124 1.45 -17.97 2.28
CA GLY A 124 0.83 -19.18 1.74
C GLY A 124 -0.12 -19.90 2.68
N VAL A 125 -0.29 -19.48 3.94
CA VAL A 125 -1.27 -20.10 4.85
C VAL A 125 -2.68 -19.71 4.43
N PRO A 126 -3.55 -20.70 4.07
CA PRO A 126 -4.94 -20.44 3.73
C PRO A 126 -5.72 -19.96 4.95
N HIS A 127 -6.36 -18.81 4.84
CA HIS A 127 -7.15 -18.23 5.93
C HIS A 127 -8.36 -17.47 5.40
N PHE A 128 -9.29 -17.20 6.30
CA PHE A 128 -10.51 -16.44 6.03
C PHE A 128 -10.90 -15.64 7.28
N ALA A 129 -11.68 -14.59 7.11
CA ALA A 129 -12.02 -13.71 8.21
C ALA A 129 -13.47 -13.20 8.15
N ALA A 130 -13.93 -12.66 9.29
CA ALA A 130 -15.25 -12.05 9.39
C ALA A 130 -15.29 -10.93 10.43
N ALA A 131 -16.29 -10.05 10.27
CA ALA A 131 -16.69 -9.02 11.24
C ALA A 131 -18.10 -9.35 11.75
N GLN A 132 -18.21 -10.19 12.80
CA GLN A 132 -19.49 -10.76 13.26
C GLN A 132 -20.30 -9.79 14.13
N GLU A 133 -19.64 -9.13 15.08
CA GLU A 133 -20.31 -8.34 16.14
C GLU A 133 -20.39 -6.84 15.83
N GLY A 134 -19.89 -6.42 14.70
CA GLY A 134 -19.84 -5.01 14.32
C GLY A 134 -18.80 -4.78 13.23
N ALA A 135 -18.58 -3.53 12.86
CA ALA A 135 -17.51 -3.19 11.95
C ALA A 135 -16.14 -3.39 12.63
N VAL A 136 -15.14 -3.76 11.83
CA VAL A 136 -13.77 -4.01 12.31
C VAL A 136 -12.81 -3.17 11.51
N ILE A 137 -11.81 -2.61 12.18
CA ILE A 137 -10.65 -1.98 11.53
C ILE A 137 -9.41 -2.77 11.93
N VAL A 138 -8.70 -3.28 10.95
CA VAL A 138 -7.38 -3.89 11.11
C VAL A 138 -6.32 -3.03 10.43
N GLN A 139 -5.12 -3.02 11.00
CA GLN A 139 -3.94 -2.45 10.37
C GLN A 139 -3.05 -3.58 9.90
N LEU A 140 -2.69 -3.53 8.63
CA LEU A 140 -1.83 -4.47 7.96
C LEU A 140 -0.46 -3.82 7.76
N ASN A 141 0.59 -4.57 8.06
CA ASN A 141 1.95 -4.15 7.78
C ASN A 141 2.62 -5.25 6.94
N GLY A 142 3.43 -4.85 5.99
CA GLY A 142 4.12 -5.81 5.15
C GLY A 142 5.33 -5.24 4.45
N ILE A 143 6.07 -6.14 3.81
CA ILE A 143 7.20 -5.84 2.93
C ILE A 143 6.93 -6.57 1.62
N GLY A 144 7.16 -5.89 0.50
CA GLY A 144 6.89 -6.45 -0.80
C GLY A 144 5.46 -6.14 -1.27
N ARG A 145 5.07 -6.75 -2.38
CA ARG A 145 3.77 -6.53 -2.99
C ARG A 145 2.70 -7.36 -2.27
N PHE A 146 1.60 -6.71 -1.91
CA PHE A 146 0.46 -7.37 -1.29
C PHE A 146 -0.54 -7.83 -2.35
N ASP A 147 -0.52 -9.11 -2.65
CA ASP A 147 -1.46 -9.79 -3.54
C ASP A 147 -2.35 -10.74 -2.73
N THR A 148 -3.54 -11.03 -3.24
CA THR A 148 -4.52 -11.93 -2.59
C THR A 148 -4.99 -12.95 -3.60
N ASP A 149 -4.73 -14.22 -3.31
CA ASP A 149 -5.18 -15.35 -4.14
C ASP A 149 -6.37 -16.02 -3.46
N TYR A 150 -7.59 -15.79 -3.96
CA TYR A 150 -8.81 -16.41 -3.45
C TYR A 150 -8.90 -17.86 -3.85
N LEU A 151 -9.18 -18.72 -2.86
CA LEU A 151 -9.32 -20.19 -3.02
C LEU A 151 -10.76 -20.61 -3.27
N GLU A 152 -11.71 -19.73 -2.99
CA GLU A 152 -13.14 -19.92 -3.25
C GLU A 152 -13.75 -18.64 -3.86
N LYS A 153 -14.90 -18.82 -4.54
CA LYS A 153 -15.60 -17.75 -5.28
C LYS A 153 -16.94 -17.42 -4.65
#